data_c262baa85994b52790e0d3f9245a5ef3
#
_entry.id   c262baa85994b52790e0d3f9245a5ef3
#
_cell.length_a   1.000
_cell.length_b   1.000
_cell.length_c   1.000
_cell.angle_alpha   90.00
_cell.angle_beta   90.00
_cell.angle_gamma   90.00
#
_symmetry.space_group_name_H-M   'P 1'
#
loop_
_entity.id
_entity.type
_entity.pdbx_description
1 polymer ?
#
loop_
_entity_poly.entity_id
_entity_poly.type
_entity_poly.pdbx_seq_one_letter_code
_entity_poly.pdbx_strand_id
1 'polypeptide(L)'
;MLCDNIPKRAIHVGFATGILGTKEINMNYCDTKEIPKTRDERSLVPITHGEQKCSPGHYWGAGVRMNYLIHYVISGSGVFYCGPNKFTVSAGQIFVVYPGTVIKYSADDNDPWHYTWISFSGDVAKDILAQAGISLRSPVLTLKNGEAALDILRRMPGERGANLATNLLFSAALYEFMALIADNSSESREHENAYLITAKNYIKAHYYEDISVESVAAHIGISRKYLYAIFKNGAGISPKEYITSCRINRAIELLRNKELTIGSIAYSVGYSDQLTFSKAFKLKTGRSPSEYR
;
A
#
# COMPACT_ATOMS: atom_id res chain seq x y z
N MET A 1 3.26 -15.78 37.80
CA MET A 1 2.33 -15.11 38.75
C MET A 1 2.44 -13.61 38.50
N LEU A 2 1.35 -12.95 38.26
CA LEU A 2 1.09 -11.54 37.95
C LEU A 2 0.75 -11.29 36.47
N CYS A 3 -0.48 -11.68 36.10
CA CYS A 3 -1.24 -11.12 34.97
C CYS A 3 -2.74 -11.31 35.25
N ASP A 4 -3.22 -10.74 36.34
CA ASP A 4 -4.65 -10.58 36.59
C ASP A 4 -4.88 -9.14 37.05
N ASN A 5 -5.56 -8.37 36.18
CA ASN A 5 -6.42 -7.22 36.43
C ASN A 5 -6.31 -6.14 35.35
N ILE A 6 -7.09 -6.33 34.27
CA ILE A 6 -7.48 -5.22 33.40
C ILE A 6 -8.99 -5.32 33.18
N PRO A 7 -9.77 -4.25 33.46
CA PRO A 7 -11.23 -4.29 33.42
C PRO A 7 -11.78 -4.40 31.99
N LYS A 8 -12.72 -5.33 31.82
CA LYS A 8 -13.50 -5.55 30.60
C LYS A 8 -14.40 -4.32 30.32
N ARG A 9 -14.08 -3.49 29.35
CA ARG A 9 -15.03 -2.54 28.78
C ARG A 9 -15.65 -3.11 27.52
N ALA A 10 -16.92 -3.49 27.60
CA ALA A 10 -17.74 -3.84 26.45
C ALA A 10 -18.18 -2.57 25.73
N ILE A 11 -17.86 -2.44 24.45
CA ILE A 11 -18.44 -1.42 23.57
C ILE A 11 -19.62 -2.11 22.86
N HIS A 12 -20.84 -1.76 23.29
CA HIS A 12 -22.07 -2.14 22.61
C HIS A 12 -22.21 -1.30 21.33
N VAL A 13 -22.05 -1.93 20.18
CA VAL A 13 -22.59 -1.42 18.91
C VAL A 13 -23.85 -2.22 18.63
N GLY A 14 -25.00 -1.62 18.88
CA GLY A 14 -26.29 -2.24 18.65
C GLY A 14 -26.58 -2.37 17.15
N PHE A 15 -26.73 -3.60 16.68
CA PHE A 15 -27.56 -3.93 15.54
C PHE A 15 -28.58 -4.94 15.98
N ALA A 16 -29.87 -4.52 15.91
CA ALA A 16 -31.03 -5.36 16.19
C ALA A 16 -31.16 -6.41 15.07
N THR A 17 -31.18 -7.66 15.40
CA THR A 17 -32.22 -8.68 15.25
C THR A 17 -31.65 -10.08 15.44
N GLY A 18 -32.05 -10.72 16.48
CA GLY A 18 -32.51 -12.12 16.62
C GLY A 18 -31.49 -13.25 16.47
N ILE A 19 -31.45 -14.02 17.57
CA ILE A 19 -31.12 -15.45 17.72
C ILE A 19 -29.77 -15.76 18.35
N LEU A 20 -29.87 -15.96 19.68
CA LEU A 20 -29.27 -16.91 20.61
C LEU A 20 -27.95 -17.62 20.24
N GLY A 21 -26.97 -17.34 21.07
CA GLY A 21 -25.77 -18.14 21.23
C GLY A 21 -24.62 -17.31 21.78
N THR A 22 -24.59 -17.06 23.11
CA THR A 22 -23.41 -16.48 23.79
C THR A 22 -22.29 -17.50 23.81
N LYS A 23 -21.48 -17.57 22.73
CA LYS A 23 -20.15 -18.14 22.78
C LYS A 23 -19.20 -17.03 23.18
N GLU A 24 -18.49 -17.25 24.28
CA GLU A 24 -17.46 -16.35 24.78
C GLU A 24 -16.46 -16.04 23.65
N ILE A 25 -16.40 -14.75 23.30
CA ILE A 25 -15.40 -14.24 22.36
C ILE A 25 -14.06 -14.24 23.11
N ASN A 26 -13.22 -15.18 22.77
CA ASN A 26 -11.84 -15.21 23.28
C ASN A 26 -11.05 -14.07 22.62
N MET A 27 -11.15 -12.84 23.19
CA MET A 27 -10.41 -11.66 22.75
C MET A 27 -8.98 -11.70 23.28
N ASN A 28 -8.21 -12.69 22.87
CA ASN A 28 -6.79 -12.77 23.20
C ASN A 28 -5.90 -12.28 22.04
N TYR A 29 -6.14 -11.09 21.52
CA TYR A 29 -5.07 -10.31 20.88
C TYR A 29 -5.55 -8.87 20.59
N CYS A 30 -5.39 -8.01 21.56
CA CYS A 30 -5.51 -6.58 21.33
C CYS A 30 -4.14 -6.06 20.87
N ASP A 31 -4.02 -5.76 19.58
CA ASP A 31 -2.83 -5.11 19.00
C ASP A 31 -2.83 -3.62 19.41
N THR A 32 -2.60 -3.36 20.70
CA THR A 32 -2.66 -2.03 21.30
C THR A 32 -1.28 -1.39 21.52
N LYS A 33 -0.20 -2.01 21.00
CA LYS A 33 1.10 -1.33 21.03
C LYS A 33 1.12 -0.24 19.97
N GLU A 34 0.87 1.01 20.37
CA GLU A 34 1.21 2.19 19.59
C GLU A 34 2.72 2.20 19.38
N ILE A 35 3.15 1.99 18.12
CA ILE A 35 4.54 2.17 17.75
C ILE A 35 4.78 3.68 17.66
N PRO A 36 5.84 4.22 18.29
CA PRO A 36 6.23 5.59 18.07
C PRO A 36 6.41 5.81 16.56
N LYS A 37 5.69 6.77 15.97
CA LYS A 37 5.86 7.18 14.58
C LYS A 37 7.31 7.63 14.40
N THR A 38 8.16 6.78 13.84
CA THR A 38 9.50 7.19 13.44
C THR A 38 9.37 8.09 12.22
N ARG A 39 10.21 9.11 12.15
CA ARG A 39 10.17 10.22 11.20
C ARG A 39 10.42 9.83 9.73
N ASP A 40 10.71 8.57 9.44
CA ASP A 40 10.92 8.08 8.08
C ASP A 40 9.67 7.35 7.57
N GLU A 41 8.78 8.15 6.97
CA GLU A 41 7.49 7.71 6.41
C GLU A 41 7.63 6.74 5.22
N ARG A 42 8.86 6.43 4.78
CA ARG A 42 9.14 5.55 3.63
C ARG A 42 9.61 4.15 4.01
N SER A 43 9.63 3.80 5.27
CA SER A 43 10.13 2.51 5.73
C SER A 43 9.02 1.52 6.05
N LEU A 44 9.31 0.23 5.88
CA LEU A 44 8.51 -0.86 6.43
C LEU A 44 8.99 -1.18 7.84
N VAL A 45 8.08 -1.24 8.80
CA VAL A 45 8.39 -1.53 10.20
C VAL A 45 7.61 -2.76 10.64
N PRO A 46 8.26 -3.93 10.84
CA PRO A 46 7.59 -5.12 11.37
C PRO A 46 7.19 -4.88 12.82
N ILE A 47 6.07 -5.48 13.24
CA ILE A 47 5.49 -5.33 14.58
C ILE A 47 5.47 -6.66 15.28
N THR A 48 4.70 -7.59 14.76
CA THR A 48 4.55 -8.95 15.29
C THR A 48 4.45 -9.96 14.16
N HIS A 49 4.90 -11.17 14.43
CA HIS A 49 4.81 -12.33 13.55
C HIS A 49 4.32 -13.52 14.36
N GLY A 50 3.62 -14.45 13.74
CA GLY A 50 3.17 -15.66 14.38
C GLY A 50 2.68 -16.69 13.40
N GLU A 51 2.43 -17.90 13.92
CA GLU A 51 1.91 -19.05 13.19
C GLU A 51 0.79 -19.68 14.00
N GLN A 52 -0.29 -20.12 13.33
CA GLN A 52 -1.42 -20.75 14.00
C GLN A 52 -2.02 -21.86 13.16
N LYS A 53 -2.12 -23.04 13.72
CA LYS A 53 -2.96 -24.11 13.22
C LYS A 53 -4.37 -23.95 13.81
N CYS A 54 -5.33 -23.63 12.97
CA CYS A 54 -6.69 -23.33 13.40
C CYS A 54 -7.51 -24.59 13.63
N SER A 55 -8.47 -24.50 14.56
CA SER A 55 -9.53 -25.49 14.69
C SER A 55 -10.62 -25.25 13.63
N PRO A 56 -11.46 -26.25 13.30
CA PRO A 56 -12.65 -26.05 12.48
C PRO A 56 -13.46 -24.85 12.94
N GLY A 57 -13.88 -24.00 11.99
CA GLY A 57 -14.68 -22.81 12.27
C GLY A 57 -13.99 -21.72 13.11
N HIS A 58 -12.69 -21.84 13.40
CA HIS A 58 -11.96 -20.76 14.08
C HIS A 58 -12.12 -19.45 13.31
N TYR A 59 -12.47 -18.36 13.98
CA TYR A 59 -12.73 -17.08 13.32
C TYR A 59 -12.14 -15.89 14.09
N TRP A 60 -11.90 -14.83 13.34
CA TRP A 60 -11.59 -13.50 13.87
C TRP A 60 -12.49 -12.43 13.22
N GLY A 61 -12.94 -11.45 14.01
CA GLY A 61 -13.77 -10.31 13.54
C GLY A 61 -15.29 -10.60 13.70
N ALA A 62 -16.15 -9.68 13.23
CA ALA A 62 -15.87 -8.46 12.50
C ALA A 62 -15.09 -7.44 13.35
N GLY A 63 -14.00 -6.88 12.81
CA GLY A 63 -13.17 -5.92 13.51
C GLY A 63 -12.26 -5.14 12.56
N VAL A 64 -11.48 -4.20 13.11
CA VAL A 64 -10.55 -3.34 12.39
C VAL A 64 -9.14 -3.57 12.92
N ARG A 65 -8.16 -3.61 12.04
CA ARG A 65 -6.73 -3.61 12.38
C ARG A 65 -6.14 -2.23 12.09
N MET A 66 -5.22 -1.79 12.95
CA MET A 66 -4.55 -0.48 12.79
C MET A 66 -3.33 -0.55 11.88
N ASN A 67 -2.79 -1.76 11.65
CA ASN A 67 -1.61 -2.03 10.86
C ASN A 67 -1.93 -2.93 9.68
N TYR A 68 -1.03 -2.98 8.71
CA TYR A 68 -1.07 -4.02 7.69
C TYR A 68 -0.88 -5.39 8.35
N LEU A 69 -1.59 -6.39 7.83
CA LEU A 69 -1.44 -7.77 8.26
C LEU A 69 -1.52 -8.65 7.02
N ILE A 70 -0.51 -9.47 6.81
CA ILE A 70 -0.48 -10.45 5.72
C ILE A 70 -0.47 -11.82 6.35
N HIS A 71 -1.44 -12.65 5.97
CA HIS A 71 -1.44 -14.08 6.28
C HIS A 71 -0.97 -14.86 5.07
N TYR A 72 -0.15 -15.87 5.27
CA TYR A 72 0.20 -16.88 4.29
C TYR A 72 -0.38 -18.22 4.73
N VAL A 73 -1.22 -18.83 3.90
CA VAL A 73 -1.86 -20.11 4.20
C VAL A 73 -0.91 -21.24 3.81
N ILE A 74 -0.43 -21.97 4.81
CA ILE A 74 0.50 -23.09 4.67
C ILE A 74 -0.22 -24.34 4.18
N SER A 75 -1.41 -24.63 4.77
CA SER A 75 -2.26 -25.75 4.39
C SER A 75 -3.71 -25.46 4.74
N GLY A 76 -4.66 -26.20 4.18
CA GLY A 76 -6.07 -26.02 4.40
C GLY A 76 -6.64 -24.79 3.70
N SER A 77 -7.83 -24.39 4.13
CA SER A 77 -8.58 -23.31 3.53
C SER A 77 -9.43 -22.53 4.53
N GLY A 78 -9.98 -21.41 4.07
CA GLY A 78 -10.90 -20.60 4.84
C GLY A 78 -11.50 -19.47 4.03
N VAL A 79 -12.21 -18.58 4.70
CA VAL A 79 -12.90 -17.46 4.09
C VAL A 79 -12.43 -16.15 4.72
N PHE A 80 -12.10 -15.21 3.86
CA PHE A 80 -11.75 -13.84 4.23
C PHE A 80 -12.79 -12.85 3.70
N TYR A 81 -13.29 -11.99 4.57
CA TYR A 81 -14.21 -10.90 4.24
C TYR A 81 -13.48 -9.58 4.39
N CYS A 82 -13.50 -8.76 3.33
CA CYS A 82 -12.94 -7.41 3.30
C CYS A 82 -14.06 -6.43 2.90
N GLY A 83 -14.60 -5.71 3.87
CA GLY A 83 -15.84 -4.98 3.69
C GLY A 83 -16.98 -5.90 3.23
N PRO A 84 -17.69 -5.60 2.11
CA PRO A 84 -18.78 -6.42 1.60
C PRO A 84 -18.30 -7.66 0.80
N ASN A 85 -17.02 -7.75 0.46
CA ASN A 85 -16.51 -8.77 -0.43
C ASN A 85 -16.08 -10.02 0.34
N LYS A 86 -16.35 -11.20 -0.24
CA LYS A 86 -15.99 -12.52 0.28
C LYS A 86 -14.95 -13.17 -0.62
N PHE A 87 -13.90 -13.72 -0.04
CA PHE A 87 -12.82 -14.41 -0.74
C PHE A 87 -12.58 -15.77 -0.08
N THR A 88 -12.54 -16.84 -0.88
CA THR A 88 -12.02 -18.12 -0.43
C THR A 88 -10.50 -18.09 -0.57
N VAL A 89 -9.80 -18.55 0.45
CA VAL A 89 -8.32 -18.56 0.50
C VAL A 89 -7.87 -19.96 0.86
N SER A 90 -6.88 -20.48 0.14
CA SER A 90 -6.34 -21.83 0.31
C SER A 90 -4.82 -21.84 0.38
N ALA A 91 -4.23 -23.01 0.60
CA ALA A 91 -2.78 -23.20 0.68
C ALA A 91 -2.03 -22.54 -0.48
N GLY A 92 -0.86 -21.96 -0.19
CA GLY A 92 -0.03 -21.23 -1.17
C GLY A 92 -0.48 -19.78 -1.44
N GLN A 93 -1.56 -19.34 -0.82
CA GLN A 93 -2.09 -17.98 -0.99
C GLN A 93 -1.80 -17.10 0.21
N ILE A 94 -1.67 -15.80 -0.05
CA ILE A 94 -1.71 -14.76 0.97
C ILE A 94 -3.05 -14.03 0.91
N PHE A 95 -3.49 -13.51 2.05
CA PHE A 95 -4.51 -12.47 2.10
C PHE A 95 -4.04 -11.29 2.95
N VAL A 96 -4.37 -10.09 2.46
CA VAL A 96 -3.85 -8.84 2.99
C VAL A 96 -4.96 -8.04 3.65
N VAL A 97 -4.74 -7.70 4.92
CA VAL A 97 -5.58 -6.78 5.70
C VAL A 97 -4.97 -5.39 5.62
N TYR A 98 -5.77 -4.43 5.20
CA TYR A 98 -5.40 -3.02 5.15
C TYR A 98 -5.80 -2.29 6.45
N PRO A 99 -4.98 -1.35 6.94
CA PRO A 99 -5.31 -0.53 8.10
C PRO A 99 -6.67 0.15 7.95
N GLY A 100 -7.45 0.20 9.04
CA GLY A 100 -8.73 0.90 9.06
C GLY A 100 -9.89 0.20 8.34
N THR A 101 -9.68 -1.01 7.80
CA THR A 101 -10.72 -1.75 7.06
C THR A 101 -11.42 -2.74 7.98
N VAL A 102 -12.76 -2.78 7.91
CA VAL A 102 -13.56 -3.81 8.61
C VAL A 102 -13.36 -5.15 7.93
N ILE A 103 -12.86 -6.13 8.66
CA ILE A 103 -12.58 -7.47 8.15
C ILE A 103 -13.13 -8.54 9.09
N LYS A 104 -13.36 -9.71 8.51
CA LYS A 104 -13.61 -10.96 9.22
C LYS A 104 -12.95 -12.10 8.45
N TYR A 105 -12.45 -13.11 9.14
CA TYR A 105 -11.99 -14.34 8.49
C TYR A 105 -12.29 -15.56 9.35
N SER A 106 -12.49 -16.72 8.72
CA SER A 106 -12.78 -17.98 9.38
C SER A 106 -12.13 -19.16 8.65
N ALA A 107 -11.62 -20.11 9.42
CA ALA A 107 -11.19 -21.40 8.92
C ALA A 107 -12.38 -22.21 8.39
N ASP A 108 -12.11 -23.06 7.39
CA ASP A 108 -13.07 -24.05 6.93
C ASP A 108 -13.36 -25.10 8.02
N ASP A 109 -14.58 -25.63 8.03
CA ASP A 109 -14.99 -26.62 9.04
C ASP A 109 -14.40 -28.01 8.78
N ASN A 110 -14.11 -28.37 7.53
CA ASN A 110 -13.63 -29.68 7.13
C ASN A 110 -12.11 -29.70 6.87
N ASP A 111 -11.57 -28.57 6.34
CA ASP A 111 -10.16 -28.40 6.00
C ASP A 111 -9.64 -27.07 6.56
N PRO A 112 -9.60 -26.93 7.92
CA PRO A 112 -9.21 -25.68 8.55
C PRO A 112 -7.77 -25.31 8.24
N TRP A 113 -7.56 -24.05 7.90
CA TRP A 113 -6.24 -23.56 7.53
C TRP A 113 -5.22 -23.59 8.68
N HIS A 114 -3.98 -23.82 8.30
CA HIS A 114 -2.78 -23.54 9.05
C HIS A 114 -2.12 -22.34 8.36
N TYR A 115 -1.93 -21.22 9.04
CA TYR A 115 -1.33 -20.03 8.48
C TYR A 115 -0.21 -19.46 9.35
N THR A 116 0.69 -18.74 8.73
CA THR A 116 1.61 -17.81 9.37
C THR A 116 1.24 -16.39 8.98
N TRP A 117 1.55 -15.41 9.81
CA TRP A 117 1.17 -14.01 9.59
C TRP A 117 2.26 -13.05 10.03
N ILE A 118 2.33 -11.89 9.40
CA ILE A 118 3.18 -10.74 9.74
C ILE A 118 2.34 -9.47 9.83
N SER A 119 2.45 -8.74 10.97
CA SER A 119 1.89 -7.40 11.16
C SER A 119 3.00 -6.37 11.00
N PHE A 120 2.73 -5.31 10.26
CA PHE A 120 3.71 -4.25 9.98
C PHE A 120 3.04 -2.92 9.65
N SER A 121 3.80 -1.82 9.70
CA SER A 121 3.42 -0.49 9.24
C SER A 121 4.42 0.04 8.22
N GLY A 122 4.06 1.15 7.54
CA GLY A 122 4.95 1.86 6.60
C GLY A 122 4.25 2.28 5.32
N ASP A 123 4.59 3.47 4.82
CA ASP A 123 3.89 4.08 3.69
C ASP A 123 4.18 3.41 2.35
N VAL A 124 5.36 2.78 2.19
CA VAL A 124 5.69 2.04 0.96
C VAL A 124 4.91 0.74 0.81
N ALA A 125 4.26 0.24 1.87
CA ALA A 125 3.49 -1.00 1.83
C ALA A 125 2.41 -0.98 0.75
N LYS A 126 1.66 0.13 0.67
CA LYS A 126 0.58 0.30 -0.30
C LYS A 126 1.08 0.20 -1.74
N ASP A 127 2.24 0.81 -2.03
CA ASP A 127 2.79 0.85 -3.38
C ASP A 127 3.33 -0.52 -3.80
N ILE A 128 4.01 -1.23 -2.90
CA ILE A 128 4.50 -2.60 -3.14
C ILE A 128 3.32 -3.56 -3.38
N LEU A 129 2.30 -3.53 -2.53
CA LEU A 129 1.11 -4.37 -2.68
C LEU A 129 0.36 -4.06 -3.99
N ALA A 130 0.23 -2.77 -4.34
CA ALA A 130 -0.40 -2.36 -5.60
C ALA A 130 0.39 -2.83 -6.82
N GLN A 131 1.72 -2.83 -6.77
CA GLN A 131 2.58 -3.38 -7.82
C GLN A 131 2.32 -4.87 -8.03
N ALA A 132 2.17 -5.65 -6.97
CA ALA A 132 1.78 -7.06 -7.04
C ALA A 132 0.31 -7.29 -7.44
N GLY A 133 -0.45 -6.22 -7.67
CA GLY A 133 -1.88 -6.28 -8.02
C GLY A 133 -2.82 -6.52 -6.86
N ILE A 134 -2.32 -6.37 -5.64
CA ILE A 134 -3.10 -6.49 -4.41
C ILE A 134 -3.76 -5.15 -4.07
N SER A 135 -5.05 -5.19 -3.75
CA SER A 135 -5.84 -4.01 -3.37
C SER A 135 -7.00 -4.42 -2.46
N LEU A 136 -7.74 -3.45 -1.93
CA LEU A 136 -8.97 -3.73 -1.16
C LEU A 136 -10.03 -4.52 -1.95
N ARG A 137 -10.02 -4.43 -3.30
CA ARG A 137 -10.93 -5.19 -4.18
C ARG A 137 -10.39 -6.56 -4.56
N SER A 138 -9.09 -6.78 -4.45
CA SER A 138 -8.38 -8.02 -4.77
C SER A 138 -7.30 -8.26 -3.72
N PRO A 139 -7.66 -8.57 -2.46
CA PRO A 139 -6.72 -8.67 -1.35
C PRO A 139 -6.03 -10.04 -1.23
N VAL A 140 -6.31 -10.97 -2.14
CA VAL A 140 -5.79 -12.35 -2.15
C VAL A 140 -4.86 -12.53 -3.33
N LEU A 141 -3.72 -13.17 -3.12
CA LEU A 141 -2.72 -13.48 -4.15
C LEU A 141 -2.16 -14.88 -3.93
N THR A 142 -2.04 -15.66 -5.00
CA THR A 142 -1.26 -16.91 -4.99
C THR A 142 0.21 -16.58 -5.22
N LEU A 143 1.09 -17.02 -4.31
CA LEU A 143 2.53 -16.79 -4.45
C LEU A 143 3.16 -17.80 -5.41
N LYS A 144 3.94 -17.32 -6.39
CA LYS A 144 4.71 -18.16 -7.33
C LYS A 144 5.75 -19.01 -6.59
N ASN A 145 6.36 -18.43 -5.55
CA ASN A 145 7.44 -19.03 -4.78
C ASN A 145 7.06 -19.14 -3.30
N GLY A 146 6.01 -19.95 -3.02
CA GLY A 146 5.44 -20.11 -1.70
C GLY A 146 6.39 -20.74 -0.67
N GLU A 147 7.28 -21.66 -1.10
CA GLU A 147 8.30 -22.27 -0.22
C GLU A 147 9.30 -21.23 0.27
N ALA A 148 9.85 -20.40 -0.63
CA ALA A 148 10.75 -19.33 -0.25
C ALA A 148 10.07 -18.29 0.67
N ALA A 149 8.79 -17.97 0.42
CA ALA A 149 8.01 -17.11 1.30
C ALA A 149 7.87 -17.68 2.70
N LEU A 150 7.58 -19.00 2.82
CA LEU A 150 7.44 -19.68 4.09
C LEU A 150 8.78 -19.73 4.86
N ASP A 151 9.89 -19.98 4.17
CA ASP A 151 11.23 -19.99 4.78
C ASP A 151 11.61 -18.61 5.32
N ILE A 152 11.25 -17.53 4.63
CA ILE A 152 11.46 -16.18 5.13
C ILE A 152 10.61 -15.93 6.38
N LEU A 153 9.31 -16.25 6.33
CA LEU A 153 8.40 -16.05 7.45
C LEU A 153 8.84 -16.83 8.68
N ARG A 154 9.29 -18.10 8.55
CA ARG A 154 9.76 -18.92 9.66
C ARG A 154 11.02 -18.38 10.35
N ARG A 155 11.84 -17.61 9.65
CA ARG A 155 13.03 -16.93 10.22
C ARG A 155 12.69 -15.66 10.98
N MET A 156 11.47 -15.14 10.88
CA MET A 156 11.07 -13.91 11.55
C MET A 156 10.96 -14.11 13.06
N PRO A 157 11.46 -13.17 13.87
CA PRO A 157 11.16 -13.12 15.29
C PRO A 157 9.66 -12.94 15.54
N GLY A 158 9.16 -13.43 16.68
CA GLY A 158 7.73 -13.28 17.02
C GLY A 158 7.29 -11.83 17.20
N GLU A 159 8.15 -10.97 17.77
CA GLU A 159 7.88 -9.55 17.99
C GLU A 159 9.17 -8.71 18.02
N ARG A 160 9.02 -7.40 17.87
CA ARG A 160 10.11 -6.46 18.12
C ARG A 160 10.45 -6.43 19.60
N GLY A 161 11.73 -6.46 19.91
CA GLY A 161 12.25 -6.41 21.26
C GLY A 161 13.27 -5.29 21.48
N ALA A 162 13.92 -5.28 22.64
CA ALA A 162 14.97 -4.32 22.98
C ALA A 162 16.29 -4.55 22.20
N ASN A 163 16.49 -5.75 21.64
CA ASN A 163 17.71 -6.10 20.91
C ASN A 163 17.70 -5.52 19.49
N LEU A 164 18.63 -4.60 19.21
CA LEU A 164 18.74 -3.93 17.92
C LEU A 164 19.01 -4.93 16.77
N ALA A 165 19.89 -5.92 16.98
CA ALA A 165 20.22 -6.90 15.94
C ALA A 165 18.99 -7.72 15.55
N THR A 166 18.19 -8.18 16.52
CA THR A 166 16.93 -8.89 16.28
C THR A 166 15.94 -8.01 15.48
N ASN A 167 15.81 -6.73 15.83
CA ASN A 167 14.94 -5.80 15.12
C ASN A 167 15.40 -5.55 13.67
N LEU A 168 16.71 -5.49 13.44
CA LEU A 168 17.27 -5.35 12.08
C LEU A 168 17.03 -6.62 11.25
N LEU A 169 17.24 -7.81 11.82
CA LEU A 169 16.93 -9.08 11.14
C LEU A 169 15.44 -9.19 10.82
N PHE A 170 14.56 -8.78 11.73
CA PHE A 170 13.12 -8.79 11.50
C PHE A 170 12.75 -7.84 10.34
N SER A 171 13.33 -6.64 10.31
CA SER A 171 13.11 -5.70 9.21
C SER A 171 13.64 -6.24 7.88
N ALA A 172 14.84 -6.84 7.87
CA ALA A 172 15.41 -7.45 6.66
C ALA A 172 14.51 -8.55 6.10
N ALA A 173 14.01 -9.46 6.97
CA ALA A 173 13.09 -10.52 6.56
C ALA A 173 11.75 -9.98 6.04
N LEU A 174 11.21 -8.89 6.62
CA LEU A 174 10.02 -8.24 6.07
C LEU A 174 10.27 -7.67 4.67
N TYR A 175 11.40 -6.98 4.44
CA TYR A 175 11.74 -6.46 3.11
C TYR A 175 11.93 -7.60 2.10
N GLU A 176 12.58 -8.69 2.48
CA GLU A 176 12.76 -9.89 1.64
C GLU A 176 11.40 -10.51 1.26
N PHE A 177 10.49 -10.64 2.22
CA PHE A 177 9.13 -11.14 1.97
C PHE A 177 8.34 -10.20 1.06
N MET A 178 8.40 -8.89 1.26
CA MET A 178 7.75 -7.91 0.39
C MET A 178 8.34 -7.89 -1.02
N ALA A 179 9.64 -8.16 -1.18
CA ALA A 179 10.26 -8.32 -2.50
C ALA A 179 9.69 -9.54 -3.26
N LEU A 180 9.48 -10.69 -2.57
CA LEU A 180 8.81 -11.85 -3.17
C LEU A 180 7.37 -11.53 -3.60
N ILE A 181 6.64 -10.76 -2.80
CA ILE A 181 5.28 -10.33 -3.16
C ILE A 181 5.32 -9.43 -4.40
N ALA A 182 6.27 -8.48 -4.47
CA ALA A 182 6.44 -7.58 -5.61
C ALA A 182 6.80 -8.36 -6.90
N ASP A 183 7.67 -9.36 -6.80
CA ASP A 183 8.08 -10.22 -7.93
C ASP A 183 6.94 -11.15 -8.41
N ASN A 184 5.87 -11.28 -7.66
CA ASN A 184 4.70 -12.06 -8.05
C ASN A 184 3.84 -11.39 -9.13
N SER A 185 4.16 -10.15 -9.54
CA SER A 185 3.48 -9.44 -10.62
C SER A 185 3.51 -10.26 -11.93
N SER A 186 2.44 -10.19 -12.73
CA SER A 186 2.42 -10.83 -14.04
C SER A 186 3.35 -10.07 -15.00
N GLU A 187 4.03 -10.76 -15.91
CA GLU A 187 4.94 -10.16 -16.91
C GLU A 187 4.33 -8.97 -17.65
N SER A 188 3.04 -9.02 -17.98
CA SER A 188 2.33 -7.92 -18.62
C SER A 188 2.23 -6.67 -17.73
N ARG A 189 2.06 -6.81 -16.41
CA ARG A 189 2.05 -5.70 -15.46
C ARG A 189 3.43 -5.16 -15.17
N GLU A 190 4.45 -6.01 -15.19
CA GLU A 190 5.85 -5.59 -15.08
C GLU A 190 6.24 -4.67 -16.23
N HIS A 191 5.91 -5.03 -17.48
CA HIS A 191 6.13 -4.19 -18.63
C HIS A 191 5.36 -2.86 -18.54
N GLU A 192 4.09 -2.90 -18.15
CA GLU A 192 3.26 -1.70 -18.00
C GLU A 192 3.82 -0.77 -16.90
N ASN A 193 4.24 -1.31 -15.75
CA ASN A 193 4.88 -0.56 -14.68
C ASN A 193 6.26 -0.02 -15.08
N ALA A 194 7.08 -0.81 -15.78
CA ALA A 194 8.38 -0.38 -16.27
C ALA A 194 8.24 0.83 -17.22
N TYR A 195 7.31 0.76 -18.19
CA TYR A 195 7.02 1.90 -19.08
C TYR A 195 6.52 3.13 -18.31
N LEU A 196 5.64 2.95 -17.33
CA LEU A 196 5.15 4.06 -16.51
C LEU A 196 6.26 4.72 -15.70
N ILE A 197 7.14 3.92 -15.07
CA ILE A 197 8.30 4.42 -14.30
C ILE A 197 9.26 5.16 -15.22
N THR A 198 9.60 4.58 -16.35
CA THR A 198 10.49 5.19 -17.35
C THR A 198 9.92 6.51 -17.86
N ALA A 199 8.61 6.54 -18.18
CA ALA A 199 7.93 7.76 -18.61
C ALA A 199 7.93 8.84 -17.53
N LYS A 200 7.63 8.50 -16.28
CA LYS A 200 7.67 9.43 -15.14
C LYS A 200 9.07 9.99 -14.92
N ASN A 201 10.10 9.17 -15.01
CA ASN A 201 11.48 9.59 -14.85
C ASN A 201 11.91 10.53 -15.99
N TYR A 202 11.57 10.19 -17.23
CA TYR A 202 11.82 11.06 -18.38
C TYR A 202 11.13 12.43 -18.22
N ILE A 203 9.83 12.44 -17.87
CA ILE A 203 9.11 13.68 -17.63
C ILE A 203 9.76 14.51 -16.51
N LYS A 204 10.14 13.88 -15.39
CA LYS A 204 10.82 14.58 -14.28
C LYS A 204 12.17 15.18 -14.68
N ALA A 205 12.89 14.54 -15.60
CA ALA A 205 14.17 15.04 -16.08
C ALA A 205 14.02 16.17 -17.13
N HIS A 206 12.89 16.21 -17.87
CA HIS A 206 12.74 17.06 -19.06
C HIS A 206 11.52 17.97 -19.04
N TYR A 207 10.72 18.06 -17.93
CA TYR A 207 9.48 18.86 -17.88
C TYR A 207 9.67 20.34 -18.24
N TYR A 208 10.85 20.90 -18.03
CA TYR A 208 11.20 22.29 -18.33
C TYR A 208 11.47 22.52 -19.82
N GLU A 209 11.62 21.48 -20.61
CA GLU A 209 11.78 21.52 -22.05
C GLU A 209 10.40 21.52 -22.75
N ASP A 210 10.40 21.75 -24.06
CA ASP A 210 9.16 21.65 -24.88
C ASP A 210 8.83 20.17 -25.16
N ILE A 211 8.48 19.43 -24.08
CA ILE A 211 8.02 18.04 -24.20
C ILE A 211 6.51 17.97 -24.43
N SER A 212 6.12 17.05 -25.31
CA SER A 212 4.73 16.65 -25.56
C SER A 212 4.48 15.23 -25.13
N VAL A 213 3.21 14.83 -25.03
CA VAL A 213 2.84 13.42 -24.76
C VAL A 213 3.37 12.50 -25.86
N GLU A 214 3.41 13.00 -27.09
CA GLU A 214 3.94 12.32 -28.25
C GLU A 214 5.46 12.09 -28.13
N SER A 215 6.21 13.11 -27.74
CA SER A 215 7.68 12.99 -27.55
C SER A 215 8.03 12.02 -26.41
N VAL A 216 7.25 12.05 -25.31
CA VAL A 216 7.42 11.07 -24.21
C VAL A 216 7.17 9.65 -24.68
N ALA A 217 6.07 9.41 -25.42
CA ALA A 217 5.72 8.09 -25.96
C ALA A 217 6.79 7.58 -26.94
N ALA A 218 7.28 8.44 -27.84
CA ALA A 218 8.33 8.10 -28.78
C ALA A 218 9.64 7.76 -28.07
N HIS A 219 10.03 8.52 -27.02
CA HIS A 219 11.26 8.26 -26.27
C HIS A 219 11.28 6.88 -25.61
N ILE A 220 10.15 6.42 -25.08
CA ILE A 220 10.03 5.11 -24.43
C ILE A 220 9.61 3.99 -25.37
N GLY A 221 9.44 4.26 -26.68
CA GLY A 221 9.15 3.27 -27.70
C GLY A 221 7.72 2.70 -27.69
N ILE A 222 6.72 3.46 -27.21
CA ILE A 222 5.32 3.01 -27.16
C ILE A 222 4.38 4.00 -27.87
N SER A 223 3.16 3.54 -28.19
CA SER A 223 2.16 4.42 -28.76
C SER A 223 1.61 5.42 -27.74
N ARG A 224 1.20 6.63 -28.20
CA ARG A 224 0.53 7.63 -27.37
C ARG A 224 -0.72 7.07 -26.65
N LYS A 225 -1.50 6.23 -27.35
CA LYS A 225 -2.71 5.59 -26.79
C LYS A 225 -2.33 4.67 -25.61
N TYR A 226 -1.26 3.89 -25.76
CA TYR A 226 -0.79 3.00 -24.71
C TYR A 226 -0.19 3.78 -23.54
N LEU A 227 0.59 4.84 -23.78
CA LEU A 227 1.08 5.74 -22.74
C LEU A 227 -0.07 6.33 -21.92
N TYR A 228 -1.16 6.74 -22.59
CA TYR A 228 -2.34 7.26 -21.89
C TYR A 228 -2.98 6.19 -20.99
N ALA A 229 -3.13 4.96 -21.49
CA ALA A 229 -3.70 3.84 -20.73
C ALA A 229 -2.88 3.52 -19.45
N ILE A 230 -1.56 3.38 -19.58
CA ILE A 230 -0.68 3.08 -18.43
C ILE A 230 -0.68 4.19 -17.39
N PHE A 231 -0.75 5.46 -17.80
CA PHE A 231 -0.86 6.58 -16.86
C PHE A 231 -2.21 6.60 -16.13
N LYS A 232 -3.33 6.35 -16.85
CA LYS A 232 -4.66 6.27 -16.22
C LYS A 232 -4.77 5.09 -15.26
N ASN A 233 -4.23 3.93 -15.64
CA ASN A 233 -4.27 2.73 -14.80
C ASN A 233 -3.34 2.83 -13.59
N GLY A 234 -2.09 3.29 -13.80
CA GLY A 234 -1.06 3.24 -12.76
C GLY A 234 -0.82 4.56 -12.01
N ALA A 235 -1.32 5.71 -12.51
CA ALA A 235 -1.17 7.02 -11.87
C ALA A 235 -2.50 7.75 -11.64
N GLY A 236 -3.63 7.24 -12.17
CA GLY A 236 -4.96 7.86 -12.04
C GLY A 236 -5.16 9.15 -12.84
N ILE A 237 -4.11 9.67 -13.46
CA ILE A 237 -4.10 10.95 -14.22
C ILE A 237 -3.56 10.73 -15.63
N SER A 238 -3.78 11.69 -16.53
CA SER A 238 -3.19 11.61 -17.87
C SER A 238 -1.71 12.01 -17.88
N PRO A 239 -0.91 11.60 -18.91
CA PRO A 239 0.47 12.05 -19.08
C PRO A 239 0.60 13.58 -19.10
N LYS A 240 -0.33 14.27 -19.78
CA LYS A 240 -0.35 15.73 -19.84
C LYS A 240 -0.56 16.38 -18.47
N GLU A 241 -1.48 15.83 -17.67
CA GLU A 241 -1.71 16.28 -16.30
C GLU A 241 -0.48 16.04 -15.41
N TYR A 242 0.25 14.96 -15.65
CA TYR A 242 1.47 14.65 -14.92
C TYR A 242 2.60 15.66 -15.27
N ILE A 243 2.82 15.97 -16.55
CA ILE A 243 3.76 17.03 -17.00
C ILE A 243 3.40 18.36 -16.35
N THR A 244 2.12 18.75 -16.43
CA THR A 244 1.63 19.99 -15.78
C THR A 244 1.91 20.00 -14.28
N SER A 245 1.67 18.87 -13.60
CA SER A 245 1.93 18.78 -12.15
C SER A 245 3.42 18.94 -11.81
N CYS A 246 4.34 18.37 -12.58
CA CYS A 246 5.78 18.57 -12.40
C CYS A 246 6.16 20.05 -12.54
N ARG A 247 5.67 20.72 -13.59
CA ARG A 247 5.90 22.14 -13.84
C ARG A 247 5.39 23.03 -12.71
N ILE A 248 4.15 22.80 -12.27
CA ILE A 248 3.52 23.61 -11.21
C ILE A 248 4.20 23.38 -9.86
N ASN A 249 4.54 22.14 -9.50
CA ASN A 249 5.24 21.86 -8.25
C ASN A 249 6.59 22.58 -8.20
N ARG A 250 7.34 22.58 -9.32
CA ARG A 250 8.60 23.31 -9.40
C ARG A 250 8.39 24.83 -9.34
N ALA A 251 7.33 25.34 -9.98
CA ALA A 251 7.00 26.75 -9.90
C ALA A 251 6.68 27.20 -8.46
N ILE A 252 5.97 26.38 -7.68
CA ILE A 252 5.70 26.65 -6.25
C ILE A 252 7.01 26.81 -5.45
N GLU A 253 8.01 25.98 -5.73
CA GLU A 253 9.31 26.09 -5.09
C GLU A 253 10.02 27.40 -5.48
N LEU A 254 10.01 27.74 -6.79
CA LEU A 254 10.65 28.94 -7.32
C LEU A 254 9.96 30.23 -6.86
N LEU A 255 8.65 30.22 -6.63
CA LEU A 255 7.89 31.36 -6.13
C LEU A 255 8.32 31.85 -4.73
N ARG A 256 8.99 30.99 -3.96
CA ARG A 256 9.59 31.37 -2.67
C ARG A 256 10.74 32.38 -2.83
N ASN A 257 11.40 32.41 -3.97
CA ASN A 257 12.40 33.43 -4.31
C ASN A 257 11.72 34.67 -4.89
N LYS A 258 11.68 35.75 -4.11
CA LYS A 258 11.05 37.01 -4.50
C LYS A 258 11.77 37.80 -5.59
N GLU A 259 13.04 37.46 -5.87
CA GLU A 259 13.84 38.09 -6.91
C GLU A 259 13.44 37.60 -8.32
N LEU A 260 12.84 36.40 -8.43
CA LEU A 260 12.40 35.88 -9.72
C LEU A 260 11.07 36.51 -10.15
N THR A 261 10.96 36.94 -11.38
CA THR A 261 9.69 37.40 -11.95
C THR A 261 8.78 36.23 -12.27
N ILE A 262 7.46 36.46 -12.29
CA ILE A 262 6.50 35.40 -12.68
C ILE A 262 6.77 34.91 -14.11
N GLY A 263 7.17 35.81 -15.01
CA GLY A 263 7.58 35.46 -16.37
C GLY A 263 8.83 34.56 -16.40
N SER A 264 9.88 34.90 -15.64
CA SER A 264 11.09 34.07 -15.58
C SER A 264 10.80 32.67 -14.99
N ILE A 265 9.93 32.59 -13.98
CA ILE A 265 9.48 31.29 -13.44
C ILE A 265 8.72 30.50 -14.50
N ALA A 266 7.80 31.12 -15.26
CA ALA A 266 7.05 30.45 -16.32
C ALA A 266 7.97 29.79 -17.34
N TYR A 267 8.96 30.54 -17.84
CA TYR A 267 9.96 30.02 -18.79
C TYR A 267 10.82 28.90 -18.16
N SER A 268 11.27 29.10 -16.92
CA SER A 268 12.10 28.09 -16.22
C SER A 268 11.42 26.75 -15.97
N VAL A 269 10.10 26.72 -15.95
CA VAL A 269 9.34 25.48 -15.78
C VAL A 269 8.71 24.97 -17.07
N GLY A 270 9.10 25.51 -18.23
CA GLY A 270 8.76 24.97 -19.55
C GLY A 270 7.48 25.52 -20.17
N TYR A 271 7.03 26.72 -19.78
CA TYR A 271 5.94 27.42 -20.50
C TYR A 271 6.51 28.46 -21.46
N SER A 272 6.00 28.51 -22.67
CA SER A 272 6.39 29.47 -23.69
C SER A 272 5.91 30.91 -23.42
N ASP A 273 4.91 31.06 -22.55
CA ASP A 273 4.35 32.37 -22.15
C ASP A 273 3.79 32.36 -20.72
N GLN A 274 3.83 33.56 -20.10
CA GLN A 274 3.38 33.77 -18.73
C GLN A 274 1.85 33.60 -18.56
N LEU A 275 1.07 33.86 -19.58
CA LEU A 275 -0.39 33.83 -19.48
C LEU A 275 -0.88 32.38 -19.40
N THR A 276 -0.36 31.53 -20.27
CA THR A 276 -0.63 30.05 -20.25
C THR A 276 -0.19 29.44 -18.93
N PHE A 277 0.99 29.80 -18.43
CA PHE A 277 1.47 29.39 -17.12
C PHE A 277 0.50 29.80 -16.01
N SER A 278 0.12 31.09 -15.96
CA SER A 278 -0.73 31.61 -14.88
C SER A 278 -2.12 30.97 -14.87
N LYS A 279 -2.69 30.66 -16.05
CA LYS A 279 -3.95 29.90 -16.18
C LYS A 279 -3.79 28.44 -15.64
N ALA A 280 -2.74 27.74 -16.04
CA ALA A 280 -2.46 26.38 -15.58
C ALA A 280 -2.20 26.33 -14.07
N PHE A 281 -1.44 27.29 -13.55
CA PHE A 281 -1.14 27.41 -12.12
C PHE A 281 -2.43 27.65 -11.31
N LYS A 282 -3.26 28.61 -11.70
CA LYS A 282 -4.52 28.90 -11.03
C LYS A 282 -5.48 27.72 -11.07
N LEU A 283 -5.56 27.01 -12.21
CA LEU A 283 -6.39 25.81 -12.34
C LEU A 283 -5.95 24.71 -11.37
N LYS A 284 -4.64 24.56 -11.14
CA LYS A 284 -4.09 23.49 -10.29
C LYS A 284 -4.06 23.83 -8.81
N THR A 285 -3.85 25.10 -8.44
CA THR A 285 -3.66 25.57 -7.05
C THR A 285 -4.84 26.35 -6.48
N GLY A 286 -5.78 26.77 -7.33
CA GLY A 286 -6.91 27.63 -6.96
C GLY A 286 -6.58 29.14 -6.91
N ARG A 287 -5.28 29.53 -6.98
CA ARG A 287 -4.81 30.91 -6.89
C ARG A 287 -3.87 31.25 -8.04
N SER A 288 -3.79 32.53 -8.41
CA SER A 288 -2.78 32.96 -9.38
C SER A 288 -1.36 32.88 -8.79
N PRO A 289 -0.29 32.80 -9.60
CA PRO A 289 1.09 32.81 -9.10
C PRO A 289 1.43 34.02 -8.23
N SER A 290 0.85 35.18 -8.54
CA SER A 290 1.07 36.41 -7.77
C SER A 290 0.36 36.40 -6.41
N GLU A 291 -0.83 35.77 -6.32
CA GLU A 291 -1.57 35.58 -5.06
C GLU A 291 -0.99 34.47 -4.20
N TYR A 292 -0.20 33.58 -4.80
CA TYR A 292 0.42 32.42 -4.12
C TYR A 292 1.78 32.80 -3.47
N ARG A 293 2.44 33.86 -3.98
CA ARG A 293 3.71 34.40 -3.50
C ARG A 293 3.54 35.19 -2.21
#